data_c7deef65ad612a33c3f2e3a38d8f62b5
#
_entry.id   c7deef65ad612a33c3f2e3a38d8f62b5
#
_cell.length_a   1.000
_cell.length_b   1.000
_cell.length_c   1.000
_cell.angle_alpha   90.00
_cell.angle_beta   90.00
_cell.angle_gamma   90.00
#
_symmetry.space_group_name_H-M   'P 1'
#
loop_
_entity.id
_entity.type
_entity.pdbx_description
1 polymer ?
#
loop_
_entity_poly.entity_id
_entity_poly.type
_entity_poly.pdbx_seq_one_letter_code
_entity_poly.pdbx_strand_id
1 'polypeptide(L)'
;MLDTLAAYSLPALIGYGLGSIPFGLLLTHFAGLGDIRNVGSGNIGATNVLRTGHKGLAALTLLLDGLKGTLAVALGSFVAGGHSVEAGMIAGLAAFLGHIFPVWLGFKGGKGVATYIGVVAALAWPGALVFVCLWLAVAVALRYSSLAALVASAATPFALVALGWTNEGLAALIMSIFLFWKHSANISRLLKGEEPRIGAKS
;
A
#
# COMPACT_ATOMS: atom_id res chain seq x y z
N MET A 1 8.23 27.83 -12.61
CA MET A 1 6.95 27.11 -12.43
C MET A 1 6.74 26.01 -13.48
N LEU A 2 6.87 26.26 -14.79
CA LEU A 2 6.78 25.22 -15.83
C LEU A 2 7.92 24.19 -15.72
N ASP A 3 9.14 24.61 -15.47
CA ASP A 3 10.31 23.74 -15.29
C ASP A 3 10.17 22.84 -14.06
N THR A 4 9.56 23.34 -12.98
CA THR A 4 9.30 22.59 -11.76
C THR A 4 8.23 21.50 -11.99
N LEU A 5 7.15 21.83 -12.71
CA LEU A 5 6.11 20.86 -13.09
C LEU A 5 6.66 19.78 -14.02
N ALA A 6 7.51 20.15 -14.98
CA ALA A 6 8.19 19.20 -15.88
C ALA A 6 9.13 18.26 -15.10
N ALA A 7 9.85 18.77 -14.10
CA ALA A 7 10.79 17.99 -13.30
C ALA A 7 10.11 16.86 -12.50
N TYR A 8 8.85 17.03 -12.07
CA TYR A 8 8.12 16.05 -11.28
C TYR A 8 7.13 15.19 -12.07
N SER A 9 6.83 15.54 -13.32
CA SER A 9 5.89 14.78 -14.15
C SER A 9 6.39 13.37 -14.47
N LEU A 10 7.66 13.24 -14.85
CA LEU A 10 8.25 11.93 -15.15
C LEU A 10 8.31 11.01 -13.92
N PRO A 11 8.80 11.45 -12.74
CA PRO A 11 8.67 10.70 -11.49
C PRO A 11 7.23 10.24 -11.18
N ALA A 12 6.24 11.12 -11.32
CA ALA A 12 4.85 10.79 -11.07
C ALA A 12 4.31 9.73 -12.04
N LEU A 13 4.63 9.82 -13.33
CA LEU A 13 4.22 8.86 -14.36
C LEU A 13 4.84 7.48 -14.11
N ILE A 14 6.15 7.43 -13.80
CA ILE A 14 6.84 6.18 -13.45
C ILE A 14 6.19 5.57 -12.20
N GLY A 15 5.99 6.38 -11.17
CA GLY A 15 5.37 5.93 -9.93
C GLY A 15 3.98 5.35 -10.16
N TYR A 16 3.10 6.08 -10.85
CA TYR A 16 1.75 5.63 -11.15
C TYR A 16 1.74 4.35 -12.01
N GLY A 17 2.59 4.26 -13.02
CA GLY A 17 2.73 3.08 -13.88
C GLY A 17 3.10 1.84 -13.06
N LEU A 18 4.18 1.91 -12.25
CA LEU A 18 4.61 0.83 -11.36
C LEU A 18 3.53 0.46 -10.34
N GLY A 19 2.95 1.46 -9.69
CA GLY A 19 1.90 1.26 -8.69
C GLY A 19 0.68 0.55 -9.24
N SER A 20 0.32 0.85 -10.49
CA SER A 20 -0.84 0.28 -11.17
C SER A 20 -0.70 -1.21 -11.55
N ILE A 21 0.48 -1.83 -11.39
CA ILE A 21 0.65 -3.27 -11.62
C ILE A 21 -0.08 -4.04 -10.51
N PRO A 22 -1.13 -4.84 -10.86
CA PRO A 22 -1.96 -5.53 -9.87
C PRO A 22 -1.39 -6.93 -9.58
N PHE A 23 -0.29 -7.02 -8.82
CA PHE A 23 0.43 -8.29 -8.61
C PHE A 23 -0.45 -9.41 -8.07
N GLY A 24 -1.35 -9.14 -7.11
CA GLY A 24 -2.23 -10.18 -6.58
C GLY A 24 -3.15 -10.78 -7.65
N LEU A 25 -3.70 -9.96 -8.55
CA LEU A 25 -4.52 -10.44 -9.66
C LEU A 25 -3.68 -11.22 -10.67
N LEU A 26 -2.50 -10.73 -11.04
CA LEU A 26 -1.61 -11.39 -11.99
C LEU A 26 -1.13 -12.74 -11.46
N LEU A 27 -0.64 -12.79 -10.22
CA LEU A 27 -0.14 -14.02 -9.62
C LEU A 27 -1.21 -15.09 -9.48
N THR A 28 -2.44 -14.73 -9.06
CA THR A 28 -3.54 -15.70 -8.94
C THR A 28 -4.01 -16.19 -10.31
N HIS A 29 -4.04 -15.31 -11.31
CA HIS A 29 -4.39 -15.68 -12.68
C HIS A 29 -3.37 -16.67 -13.27
N PHE A 30 -2.07 -16.37 -13.19
CA PHE A 30 -1.00 -17.27 -13.70
C PHE A 30 -0.89 -18.59 -12.92
N ALA A 31 -1.32 -18.61 -11.65
CA ALA A 31 -1.40 -19.83 -10.85
C ALA A 31 -2.66 -20.67 -11.13
N GLY A 32 -3.50 -20.29 -12.10
CA GLY A 32 -4.72 -21.03 -12.45
C GLY A 32 -5.85 -20.90 -11.42
N LEU A 33 -5.78 -19.92 -10.49
CA LEU A 33 -6.80 -19.70 -9.45
C LEU A 33 -7.95 -18.81 -9.93
N GLY A 34 -7.92 -18.37 -11.18
CA GLY A 34 -8.93 -17.48 -11.74
C GLY A 34 -8.83 -16.05 -11.23
N ASP A 35 -9.97 -15.34 -11.23
CA ASP A 35 -10.03 -13.94 -10.82
C ASP A 35 -10.28 -13.82 -9.32
N ILE A 36 -9.26 -13.34 -8.59
CA ILE A 36 -9.30 -13.16 -7.13
C ILE A 36 -10.39 -12.19 -6.67
N ARG A 37 -10.92 -11.35 -7.56
CA ARG A 37 -12.03 -10.43 -7.24
C ARG A 37 -13.34 -11.15 -7.00
N ASN A 38 -13.47 -12.40 -7.45
CA ASN A 38 -14.62 -13.28 -7.19
C ASN A 38 -14.49 -14.06 -5.88
N VAL A 39 -13.38 -13.88 -5.12
CA VAL A 39 -13.11 -14.63 -3.88
C VAL A 39 -13.14 -13.69 -2.68
N GLY A 40 -13.72 -14.14 -1.60
CA GLY A 40 -13.67 -13.52 -0.27
C GLY A 40 -14.13 -12.05 -0.28
N SER A 41 -13.22 -11.10 -0.06
CA SER A 41 -13.56 -9.66 -0.01
C SER A 41 -13.60 -8.98 -1.38
N GLY A 42 -13.31 -9.68 -2.47
CA GLY A 42 -13.18 -9.08 -3.80
C GLY A 42 -11.94 -8.19 -3.99
N ASN A 43 -11.06 -8.10 -2.98
CA ASN A 43 -9.87 -7.26 -3.06
C ASN A 43 -8.71 -8.00 -3.74
N ILE A 44 -7.87 -7.26 -4.47
CA ILE A 44 -6.69 -7.81 -5.18
C ILE A 44 -5.44 -7.99 -4.30
N GLY A 45 -5.48 -7.60 -3.02
CA GLY A 45 -4.32 -7.62 -2.11
C GLY A 45 -4.06 -8.97 -1.44
N ALA A 46 -2.87 -9.09 -0.84
CA ALA A 46 -2.33 -10.31 -0.23
C ALA A 46 -3.28 -11.01 0.78
N THR A 47 -4.01 -10.26 1.61
CA THR A 47 -4.97 -10.84 2.58
C THR A 47 -6.11 -11.60 1.87
N ASN A 48 -6.53 -11.15 0.69
CA ASN A 48 -7.55 -11.88 -0.07
C ASN A 48 -6.94 -13.08 -0.79
N VAL A 49 -5.72 -12.97 -1.31
CA VAL A 49 -4.98 -14.11 -1.88
C VAL A 49 -4.77 -15.20 -0.83
N LEU A 50 -4.50 -14.84 0.43
CA LEU A 50 -4.36 -15.80 1.52
C LEU A 50 -5.62 -16.66 1.74
N ARG A 51 -6.82 -16.13 1.44
CA ARG A 51 -8.09 -16.87 1.56
C ARG A 51 -8.23 -18.00 0.53
N THR A 52 -7.47 -17.98 -0.55
CA THR A 52 -7.39 -19.11 -1.50
C THR A 52 -6.61 -20.30 -0.94
N GLY A 53 -6.01 -20.18 0.26
CA GLY A 53 -5.14 -21.20 0.87
C GLY A 53 -3.68 -21.13 0.43
N HIS A 54 -3.35 -20.37 -0.61
CA HIS A 54 -2.00 -20.28 -1.18
C HIS A 54 -1.13 -19.24 -0.46
N LYS A 55 -0.55 -19.62 0.68
CA LYS A 55 0.28 -18.74 1.55
C LYS A 55 1.49 -18.14 0.79
N GLY A 56 2.14 -18.92 -0.08
CA GLY A 56 3.28 -18.45 -0.88
C GLY A 56 2.90 -17.34 -1.85
N LEU A 57 1.76 -17.47 -2.55
CA LEU A 57 1.24 -16.43 -3.45
C LEU A 57 0.83 -15.18 -2.67
N ALA A 58 0.25 -15.33 -1.48
CA ALA A 58 -0.09 -14.20 -0.63
C ALA A 58 1.16 -13.45 -0.17
N ALA A 59 2.20 -14.15 0.26
CA ALA A 59 3.48 -13.57 0.64
C ALA A 59 4.16 -12.86 -0.55
N LEU A 60 4.17 -13.48 -1.73
CA LEU A 60 4.72 -12.89 -2.95
C LEU A 60 3.93 -11.64 -3.38
N THR A 61 2.59 -11.67 -3.27
CA THR A 61 1.75 -10.50 -3.53
C THR A 61 2.12 -9.34 -2.59
N LEU A 62 2.25 -9.61 -1.29
CA LEU A 62 2.64 -8.61 -0.29
C LEU A 62 4.02 -8.01 -0.63
N LEU A 63 4.99 -8.86 -0.94
CA LEU A 63 6.35 -8.46 -1.28
C LEU A 63 6.38 -7.57 -2.54
N LEU A 64 5.77 -8.02 -3.64
CA LEU A 64 5.79 -7.30 -4.91
C LEU A 64 4.98 -5.99 -4.85
N ASP A 65 3.84 -5.98 -4.15
CA ASP A 65 3.07 -4.75 -3.92
C ASP A 65 3.81 -3.76 -3.02
N GLY A 66 4.67 -4.22 -2.11
CA GLY A 66 5.59 -3.38 -1.34
C GLY A 66 6.74 -2.88 -2.21
N LEU A 67 7.45 -3.79 -2.87
CA LEU A 67 8.61 -3.47 -3.71
C LEU A 67 8.29 -2.48 -4.83
N LYS A 68 7.11 -2.53 -5.45
CA LYS A 68 6.75 -1.54 -6.47
C LYS A 68 6.70 -0.11 -5.92
N GLY A 69 6.30 0.07 -4.64
CA GLY A 69 6.34 1.36 -3.96
C GLY A 69 7.77 1.83 -3.67
N THR A 70 8.61 0.94 -3.15
CA THR A 70 10.04 1.21 -2.92
C THR A 70 10.76 1.55 -4.22
N LEU A 71 10.51 0.77 -5.27
CA LEU A 71 11.12 0.99 -6.58
C LEU A 71 10.67 2.31 -7.21
N ALA A 72 9.40 2.68 -7.04
CA ALA A 72 8.88 3.96 -7.51
C ALA A 72 9.61 5.14 -6.88
N VAL A 73 9.81 5.12 -5.56
CA VAL A 73 10.58 6.15 -4.84
C VAL A 73 12.01 6.22 -5.38
N ALA A 74 12.69 5.08 -5.48
CA ALA A 74 14.08 5.02 -5.94
C ALA A 74 14.24 5.54 -7.37
N LEU A 75 13.39 5.10 -8.31
CA LEU A 75 13.43 5.55 -9.70
C LEU A 75 13.01 7.01 -9.84
N GLY A 76 12.01 7.47 -9.08
CA GLY A 76 11.59 8.87 -9.07
C GLY A 76 12.72 9.81 -8.65
N SER A 77 13.44 9.45 -7.57
CA SER A 77 14.63 10.18 -7.13
C SER A 77 15.75 10.19 -8.18
N PHE A 78 15.97 9.04 -8.83
CA PHE A 78 17.04 8.87 -9.83
C PHE A 78 16.80 9.71 -11.09
N VAL A 79 15.60 9.65 -11.68
CA VAL A 79 15.31 10.35 -12.95
C VAL A 79 15.21 11.87 -12.81
N ALA A 80 15.07 12.38 -11.60
CA ALA A 80 15.07 13.81 -11.29
C ALA A 80 16.49 14.38 -11.06
N GLY A 81 17.51 13.76 -11.61
CA GLY A 81 18.91 14.21 -11.50
C GLY A 81 19.68 13.63 -10.32
N GLY A 82 19.21 12.54 -9.77
CA GLY A 82 19.85 11.78 -8.69
C GLY A 82 19.67 12.41 -7.31
N HIS A 83 19.03 11.67 -6.40
CA HIS A 83 18.87 12.02 -4.97
C HIS A 83 17.85 13.12 -4.63
N SER A 84 16.90 13.45 -5.52
CA SER A 84 15.78 14.32 -5.15
C SER A 84 14.78 13.54 -4.28
N VAL A 85 14.74 13.85 -2.99
CA VAL A 85 13.77 13.26 -2.04
C VAL A 85 12.34 13.62 -2.41
N GLU A 86 12.13 14.86 -2.87
CA GLU A 86 10.81 15.34 -3.30
C GLU A 86 10.28 14.57 -4.51
N ALA A 87 11.13 14.32 -5.50
CA ALA A 87 10.74 13.53 -6.68
C ALA A 87 10.45 12.08 -6.32
N GLY A 88 11.25 11.49 -5.43
CA GLY A 88 10.98 10.17 -4.85
C GLY A 88 9.65 10.10 -4.11
N MET A 89 9.35 11.13 -3.32
CA MET A 89 8.08 11.25 -2.58
C MET A 89 6.88 11.34 -3.53
N ILE A 90 6.98 12.17 -4.57
CA ILE A 90 5.93 12.30 -5.61
C ILE A 90 5.71 10.98 -6.33
N ALA A 91 6.80 10.28 -6.72
CA ALA A 91 6.70 8.97 -7.36
C ALA A 91 6.08 7.91 -6.42
N GLY A 92 6.45 7.93 -5.14
CA GLY A 92 5.87 7.05 -4.11
C GLY A 92 4.37 7.28 -3.91
N LEU A 93 3.94 8.55 -3.80
CA LEU A 93 2.53 8.93 -3.72
C LEU A 93 1.77 8.50 -4.99
N ALA A 94 2.36 8.72 -6.16
CA ALA A 94 1.79 8.29 -7.42
C ALA A 94 1.69 6.76 -7.54
N ALA A 95 2.68 6.00 -7.02
CA ALA A 95 2.62 4.54 -6.96
C ALA A 95 1.52 4.04 -6.03
N PHE A 96 1.35 4.68 -4.88
CA PHE A 96 0.24 4.38 -3.98
C PHE A 96 -1.11 4.65 -4.65
N LEU A 97 -1.27 5.80 -5.32
CA LEU A 97 -2.49 6.13 -6.09
C LEU A 97 -2.71 5.14 -7.23
N GLY A 98 -1.66 4.75 -7.95
CA GLY A 98 -1.73 3.72 -8.99
C GLY A 98 -2.22 2.37 -8.46
N HIS A 99 -1.79 1.97 -7.26
CA HIS A 99 -2.28 0.73 -6.64
C HIS A 99 -3.76 0.80 -6.27
N ILE A 100 -4.25 1.92 -5.76
CA ILE A 100 -5.65 2.06 -5.34
C ILE A 100 -6.60 2.42 -6.49
N PHE A 101 -6.06 3.00 -7.57
CA PHE A 101 -6.78 3.44 -8.77
C PHE A 101 -6.07 3.02 -10.07
N PRO A 102 -5.81 1.74 -10.33
CA PRO A 102 -5.13 1.31 -11.54
C PRO A 102 -6.04 1.52 -12.77
N VAL A 103 -5.53 2.22 -13.78
CA VAL A 103 -6.28 2.59 -14.99
C VAL A 103 -6.84 1.35 -15.73
N TRP A 104 -6.06 0.29 -15.84
CA TRP A 104 -6.45 -0.96 -16.53
C TRP A 104 -7.45 -1.83 -15.76
N LEU A 105 -7.73 -1.50 -14.51
CA LEU A 105 -8.82 -2.13 -13.74
C LEU A 105 -10.03 -1.19 -13.55
N GLY A 106 -10.19 -0.19 -14.41
CA GLY A 106 -11.25 0.81 -14.29
C GLY A 106 -11.22 1.55 -12.96
N PHE A 107 -10.02 1.85 -12.46
CA PHE A 107 -9.76 2.54 -11.19
C PHE A 107 -10.23 1.78 -9.93
N LYS A 108 -10.48 0.47 -10.04
CA LYS A 108 -10.91 -0.42 -8.94
C LYS A 108 -9.74 -1.27 -8.45
N GLY A 109 -8.80 -0.67 -7.74
CA GLY A 109 -7.61 -1.33 -7.23
C GLY A 109 -7.72 -1.84 -5.79
N GLY A 110 -6.55 -2.09 -5.18
CA GLY A 110 -6.40 -2.55 -3.81
C GLY A 110 -6.64 -1.47 -2.75
N LYS A 111 -6.18 -1.75 -1.53
CA LYS A 111 -6.29 -0.84 -0.39
C LYS A 111 -4.99 -0.09 -0.06
N GLY A 112 -3.90 -0.48 -0.66
CA GLY A 112 -2.63 0.24 -0.59
C GLY A 112 -1.71 -0.13 0.57
N VAL A 113 -2.05 -1.05 1.47
CA VAL A 113 -1.27 -1.33 2.69
C VAL A 113 0.17 -1.72 2.39
N ALA A 114 0.41 -2.68 1.51
CA ALA A 114 1.77 -3.12 1.15
C ALA A 114 2.56 -2.01 0.45
N THR A 115 1.92 -1.32 -0.51
CA THR A 115 2.54 -0.21 -1.25
C THR A 115 2.86 0.96 -0.32
N TYR A 116 1.98 1.27 0.66
CA TYR A 116 2.24 2.24 1.72
C TYR A 116 3.53 1.90 2.47
N ILE A 117 3.64 0.65 2.95
CA ILE A 117 4.84 0.18 3.68
C ILE A 117 6.09 0.34 2.79
N GLY A 118 6.01 -0.06 1.52
CA GLY A 118 7.14 0.04 0.59
C GLY A 118 7.57 1.48 0.30
N VAL A 119 6.62 2.40 0.13
CA VAL A 119 6.90 3.83 -0.05
C VAL A 119 7.54 4.42 1.21
N VAL A 120 6.95 4.18 2.39
CA VAL A 120 7.48 4.68 3.66
C VAL A 120 8.85 4.07 3.97
N ALA A 121 9.08 2.79 3.66
CA ALA A 121 10.38 2.14 3.86
C ALA A 121 11.50 2.80 3.03
N ALA A 122 11.18 3.24 1.82
CA ALA A 122 12.16 3.91 0.95
C ALA A 122 12.39 5.38 1.33
N LEU A 123 11.37 6.07 1.82
CA LEU A 123 11.46 7.48 2.22
C LEU A 123 12.02 7.64 3.64
N ALA A 124 11.51 6.86 4.58
CA ALA A 124 11.85 6.96 6.01
C ALA A 124 11.65 5.59 6.68
N TRP A 125 12.66 4.71 6.63
CA TRP A 125 12.59 3.35 7.16
C TRP A 125 12.08 3.23 8.62
N PRO A 126 12.33 4.21 9.54
CA PRO A 126 11.78 4.11 10.90
C PRO A 126 10.24 4.10 10.91
N GLY A 127 9.61 4.84 9.99
CA GLY A 127 8.15 4.83 9.83
C GLY A 127 7.61 3.47 9.37
N ALA A 128 8.30 2.80 8.46
CA ALA A 128 7.93 1.44 8.06
C ALA A 128 8.07 0.45 9.21
N LEU A 129 9.10 0.59 10.03
CA LEU A 129 9.28 -0.23 11.24
C LEU A 129 8.13 -0.01 12.23
N VAL A 130 7.77 1.24 12.51
CA VAL A 130 6.62 1.59 13.37
C VAL A 130 5.34 0.95 12.82
N PHE A 131 5.10 1.09 11.50
CA PHE A 131 3.92 0.49 10.86
C PHE A 131 3.88 -1.02 11.06
N VAL A 132 4.97 -1.72 10.74
CA VAL A 132 5.04 -3.19 10.81
C VAL A 132 4.88 -3.67 12.25
N CYS A 133 5.55 -3.04 13.21
CA CYS A 133 5.43 -3.40 14.62
C CYS A 133 4.01 -3.23 15.14
N LEU A 134 3.35 -2.10 14.86
CA LEU A 134 1.96 -1.86 15.25
C LEU A 134 1.00 -2.81 14.55
N TRP A 135 1.22 -3.02 13.24
CA TRP A 135 0.39 -3.95 12.47
C TRP A 135 0.46 -5.36 13.06
N LEU A 136 1.68 -5.86 13.35
CA LEU A 136 1.88 -7.18 13.94
C LEU A 136 1.26 -7.27 15.33
N ALA A 137 1.48 -6.27 16.19
CA ALA A 137 0.91 -6.25 17.53
C ALA A 137 -0.61 -6.35 17.52
N VAL A 138 -1.29 -5.53 16.71
CA VAL A 138 -2.76 -5.55 16.60
C VAL A 138 -3.25 -6.83 15.91
N ALA A 139 -2.56 -7.29 14.85
CA ALA A 139 -2.93 -8.49 14.11
C ALA A 139 -2.83 -9.75 14.99
N VAL A 140 -1.81 -9.85 15.83
CA VAL A 140 -1.63 -10.98 16.77
C VAL A 140 -2.65 -10.91 17.92
N ALA A 141 -2.82 -9.73 18.51
CA ALA A 141 -3.71 -9.57 19.68
C ALA A 141 -5.19 -9.70 19.31
N LEU A 142 -5.64 -9.09 18.22
CA LEU A 142 -7.05 -8.96 17.87
C LEU A 142 -7.47 -9.80 16.65
N ARG A 143 -6.52 -10.26 15.85
CA ARG A 143 -6.73 -11.10 14.66
C ARG A 143 -7.54 -10.41 13.55
N TYR A 144 -7.52 -9.07 13.46
CA TYR A 144 -8.14 -8.30 12.38
C TYR A 144 -7.07 -7.57 11.54
N SER A 145 -6.81 -8.06 10.32
CA SER A 145 -5.83 -7.45 9.40
C SER A 145 -6.19 -6.01 9.02
N SER A 146 -7.48 -5.73 8.85
CA SER A 146 -7.98 -4.39 8.53
C SER A 146 -7.79 -3.41 9.69
N LEU A 147 -8.12 -3.82 10.92
CA LEU A 147 -7.91 -2.98 12.11
C LEU A 147 -6.42 -2.71 12.32
N ALA A 148 -5.58 -3.73 12.14
CA ALA A 148 -4.13 -3.58 12.25
C ALA A 148 -3.59 -2.54 11.24
N ALA A 149 -4.08 -2.58 9.99
CA ALA A 149 -3.68 -1.61 8.96
C ALA A 149 -4.17 -0.18 9.29
N LEU A 150 -5.38 -0.03 9.80
CA LEU A 150 -5.93 1.26 10.22
C LEU A 150 -5.14 1.86 11.39
N VAL A 151 -4.89 1.10 12.44
CA VAL A 151 -4.10 1.57 13.60
C VAL A 151 -2.68 1.94 13.19
N ALA A 152 -2.00 1.07 12.42
CA ALA A 152 -0.64 1.31 11.98
C ALA A 152 -0.55 2.55 11.08
N SER A 153 -1.46 2.69 10.09
CA SER A 153 -1.45 3.86 9.19
C SER A 153 -1.86 5.15 9.89
N ALA A 154 -2.69 5.10 10.92
CA ALA A 154 -3.01 6.28 11.73
C ALA A 154 -1.81 6.76 12.55
N ALA A 155 -1.03 5.85 13.13
CA ALA A 155 0.09 6.20 14.01
C ALA A 155 1.35 6.63 13.25
N THR A 156 1.63 6.02 12.09
CA THR A 156 2.88 6.23 11.35
C THR A 156 3.18 7.69 11.00
N PRO A 157 2.24 8.52 10.49
CA PRO A 157 2.51 9.92 10.19
C PRO A 157 2.99 10.71 11.40
N PHE A 158 2.34 10.52 12.54
CA PHE A 158 2.68 11.23 13.78
C PHE A 158 4.03 10.77 14.34
N ALA A 159 4.32 9.48 14.26
CA ALA A 159 5.62 8.95 14.66
C ALA A 159 6.74 9.51 13.79
N LEU A 160 6.54 9.64 12.47
CA LEU A 160 7.52 10.25 11.57
C LEU A 160 7.78 11.71 11.91
N VAL A 161 6.73 12.50 12.12
CA VAL A 161 6.87 13.91 12.52
C VAL A 161 7.62 14.03 13.85
N ALA A 162 7.31 13.19 14.85
CA ALA A 162 7.99 13.17 16.14
C ALA A 162 9.48 12.77 16.04
N LEU A 163 9.84 11.99 15.02
CA LEU A 163 11.22 11.59 14.70
C LEU A 163 11.96 12.61 13.81
N GLY A 164 11.35 13.75 13.46
CA GLY A 164 11.94 14.79 12.62
C GLY A 164 11.76 14.58 11.10
N TRP A 165 11.01 13.55 10.65
CA TRP A 165 10.70 13.27 9.26
C TRP A 165 9.38 13.92 8.83
N THR A 166 9.33 15.26 8.86
CA THR A 166 8.07 16.00 8.73
C THR A 166 7.44 15.86 7.33
N ASN A 167 8.22 15.96 6.27
CA ASN A 167 7.71 15.87 4.90
C ASN A 167 7.21 14.46 4.58
N GLU A 168 7.96 13.44 5.01
CA GLU A 168 7.60 12.03 4.87
C GLU A 168 6.36 11.69 5.73
N GLY A 169 6.26 12.32 6.90
CA GLY A 169 5.07 12.24 7.76
C GLY A 169 3.83 12.82 7.06
N LEU A 170 3.96 13.95 6.36
CA LEU A 170 2.86 14.52 5.58
C LEU A 170 2.47 13.61 4.39
N ALA A 171 3.46 13.05 3.67
CA ALA A 171 3.18 12.08 2.61
C ALA A 171 2.47 10.83 3.16
N ALA A 172 2.94 10.31 4.30
CA ALA A 172 2.30 9.19 4.98
C ALA A 172 0.87 9.53 5.43
N LEU A 173 0.60 10.75 5.90
CA LEU A 173 -0.73 11.22 6.27
C LEU A 173 -1.68 11.22 5.07
N ILE A 174 -1.25 11.76 3.93
CA ILE A 174 -2.03 11.73 2.68
C ILE A 174 -2.40 10.29 2.31
N MET A 175 -1.42 9.38 2.30
CA MET A 175 -1.67 7.97 2.00
C MET A 175 -2.61 7.34 3.04
N SER A 176 -2.51 7.70 4.32
CA SER A 176 -3.37 7.19 5.38
C SER A 176 -4.83 7.60 5.17
N ILE A 177 -5.10 8.85 4.78
CA ILE A 177 -6.46 9.33 4.46
C ILE A 177 -7.10 8.45 3.39
N PHE A 178 -6.39 8.20 2.27
CA PHE A 178 -6.88 7.33 1.22
C PHE A 178 -7.02 5.87 1.68
N LEU A 179 -6.11 5.38 2.52
CA LEU A 179 -6.16 4.03 3.07
C LEU A 179 -7.42 3.87 3.94
N PHE A 180 -7.73 4.82 4.80
CA PHE A 180 -8.97 4.82 5.59
C PHE A 180 -10.20 4.81 4.68
N TRP A 181 -10.23 5.65 3.67
CA TRP A 181 -11.33 5.67 2.70
C TRP A 181 -11.50 4.33 1.99
N LYS A 182 -10.41 3.70 1.53
CA LYS A 182 -10.43 2.36 0.89
C LYS A 182 -10.78 1.23 1.88
N HIS A 183 -10.74 1.47 3.19
CA HIS A 183 -11.19 0.55 4.23
C HIS A 183 -12.60 0.83 4.75
N SER A 184 -13.37 1.72 4.14
CA SER A 184 -14.72 2.10 4.60
C SER A 184 -15.64 0.89 4.87
N ALA A 185 -15.68 -0.07 3.94
CA ALA A 185 -16.44 -1.31 4.14
C ALA A 185 -15.91 -2.19 5.30
N ASN A 186 -14.58 -2.20 5.54
CA ASN A 186 -14.00 -2.91 6.69
C ASN A 186 -14.36 -2.20 8.01
N ILE A 187 -14.30 -0.87 8.03
CA ILE A 187 -14.69 -0.06 9.19
C ILE A 187 -16.14 -0.35 9.54
N SER A 188 -17.04 -0.36 8.56
CA SER A 188 -18.45 -0.71 8.78
C SER A 188 -18.62 -2.09 9.39
N ARG A 189 -17.91 -3.12 8.88
CA ARG A 189 -17.96 -4.48 9.44
C ARG A 189 -17.32 -4.58 10.81
N LEU A 190 -16.23 -3.85 11.08
CA LEU A 190 -15.61 -3.79 12.41
C LEU A 190 -16.57 -3.24 13.46
N LEU A 191 -17.29 -2.15 13.13
CA LEU A 191 -18.26 -1.53 14.03
C LEU A 191 -19.48 -2.43 14.30
N LYS A 192 -19.84 -3.30 13.34
CA LYS A 192 -20.92 -4.28 13.48
C LYS A 192 -20.47 -5.61 14.09
N GLY A 193 -19.17 -5.83 14.31
CA GLY A 193 -18.63 -7.11 14.76
C GLY A 193 -18.61 -8.20 13.67
N GLU A 194 -18.76 -7.83 12.39
CA GLU A 194 -18.86 -8.73 11.23
C GLU A 194 -17.55 -8.88 10.46
N GLU A 195 -16.47 -8.20 10.85
CA GLU A 195 -15.19 -8.28 10.14
C GLU A 195 -14.56 -9.67 10.34
N PRO A 196 -14.15 -10.35 9.26
CA PRO A 196 -13.54 -11.67 9.36
C PRO A 196 -12.20 -11.63 10.08
N ARG A 197 -11.97 -12.53 11.01
CA ARG A 197 -10.69 -12.69 11.69
C ARG A 197 -9.67 -13.37 10.79
N ILE A 198 -8.38 -13.07 11.00
CA ILE A 198 -7.28 -13.78 10.35
C ILE A 198 -7.36 -15.28 10.70
N GLY A 199 -7.37 -16.12 9.65
CA GLY A 199 -7.45 -17.58 9.81
C GLY A 199 -8.86 -18.14 10.05
N ALA A 200 -9.91 -17.32 10.02
CA ALA A 200 -11.28 -17.84 9.99
C ALA A 200 -11.52 -18.53 8.63
N LYS A 201 -12.16 -19.72 8.67
CA LYS A 201 -12.63 -20.39 7.45
C LYS A 201 -13.77 -19.54 6.86
N SER A 202 -13.66 -19.17 5.61
CA SER A 202 -14.74 -18.55 4.81
C SER A 202 -15.73 -19.59 4.38
#